data_4df1c407812bee04aa39c07b0a202e13
#
_entry.id   4df1c407812bee04aa39c07b0a202e13
#
_cell.length_a   1.000
_cell.length_b   1.000
_cell.length_c   1.000
_cell.angle_alpha   90.00
_cell.angle_beta   90.00
_cell.angle_gamma   90.00
#
_symmetry.space_group_name_H-M   'P 1'
#
loop_
_entity.id
_entity.type
_entity.pdbx_description
1 polymer ?
#
loop_
_entity_poly.entity_id
_entity_poly.type
_entity_poly.pdbx_seq_one_letter_code
_entity_poly.pdbx_strand_id
1 'polypeptide(L)'
;VVALAVGVGACGSSDGGEGACGPILREALDSAYLVHVLGTDTEVEYSSDPPTSGPHQPSPPADGALDEPLTRPIQVGVLERGDVLIQYQPGLPDDEVAELEALAGDGVVVAPNPDLDDPVVATAWVHKRTCDAVDAAALQSFIDERGGQGPED
;
A
#
# COMPACT_ATOMS: atom_id res chain seq x y z
N VAL A 1 -26.45 60.58 -14.37
CA VAL A 1 -25.25 59.96 -13.79
C VAL A 1 -25.52 58.46 -13.65
N VAL A 2 -24.94 57.66 -14.58
CA VAL A 2 -25.07 56.17 -14.59
C VAL A 2 -23.84 55.62 -13.91
N ALA A 3 -24.03 54.93 -12.78
CA ALA A 3 -22.97 54.23 -12.07
C ALA A 3 -22.86 52.77 -12.63
N LEU A 4 -21.74 52.46 -13.23
CA LEU A 4 -21.40 51.13 -13.68
C LEU A 4 -20.78 50.35 -12.47
N ALA A 5 -21.46 49.30 -11.99
CA ALA A 5 -20.90 48.40 -11.01
C ALA A 5 -20.10 47.28 -11.74
N VAL A 6 -18.78 47.29 -11.56
CA VAL A 6 -17.90 46.25 -12.04
C VAL A 6 -17.90 45.11 -11.01
N GLY A 7 -18.53 44.01 -11.37
CA GLY A 7 -18.47 42.78 -10.57
C GLY A 7 -17.10 42.14 -10.71
N VAL A 8 -16.35 42.05 -9.60
CA VAL A 8 -15.12 41.26 -9.50
C VAL A 8 -15.54 39.80 -9.33
N GLY A 9 -15.39 39.00 -10.38
CA GLY A 9 -15.50 37.55 -10.31
C GLY A 9 -14.34 36.99 -9.50
N ALA A 10 -14.61 36.46 -8.32
CA ALA A 10 -13.68 35.64 -7.58
C ALA A 10 -13.51 34.33 -8.32
N CYS A 11 -12.36 34.14 -8.96
CA CYS A 11 -11.87 32.82 -9.35
C CYS A 11 -11.62 32.02 -8.07
N GLY A 12 -12.53 31.13 -7.72
CA GLY A 12 -12.29 30.14 -6.72
C GLY A 12 -11.17 29.24 -7.21
N SER A 13 -9.99 29.38 -6.64
CA SER A 13 -8.95 28.36 -6.73
C SER A 13 -9.54 27.11 -6.10
N SER A 14 -9.78 26.09 -6.89
CA SER A 14 -9.96 24.74 -6.39
C SER A 14 -8.59 24.34 -5.84
N ASP A 15 -8.37 24.54 -4.56
CA ASP A 15 -7.37 23.79 -3.82
C ASP A 15 -7.80 22.33 -3.92
N GLY A 16 -7.23 21.63 -4.89
CA GLY A 16 -7.20 20.17 -4.90
C GLY A 16 -6.43 19.80 -3.65
N GLY A 17 -7.13 19.47 -2.56
CA GLY A 17 -6.50 18.88 -1.39
C GLY A 17 -5.70 17.69 -1.89
N GLU A 18 -4.37 17.78 -1.83
CA GLU A 18 -3.50 16.64 -1.98
C GLU A 18 -3.93 15.68 -0.88
N GLY A 19 -4.48 14.48 -1.26
CA GLY A 19 -4.85 13.44 -0.30
C GLY A 19 -3.63 13.04 0.51
N ALA A 20 -3.84 12.39 1.63
CA ALA A 20 -2.76 11.93 2.50
C ALA A 20 -1.82 10.92 1.81
N CYS A 21 -2.18 10.38 0.67
CA CYS A 21 -1.41 9.41 -0.09
C CYS A 21 -0.77 10.02 -1.35
N GLY A 22 0.48 9.67 -1.58
CA GLY A 22 1.21 9.99 -2.80
C GLY A 22 0.70 9.21 -4.04
N PRO A 23 1.34 9.38 -5.19
CA PRO A 23 1.01 8.65 -6.42
C PRO A 23 1.33 7.16 -6.29
N ILE A 24 0.68 6.33 -7.11
CA ILE A 24 1.06 4.92 -7.27
C ILE A 24 2.37 4.87 -8.07
N LEU A 25 3.40 4.35 -7.46
CA LEU A 25 4.71 4.16 -8.07
C LEU A 25 4.84 2.73 -8.59
N ARG A 26 5.41 2.59 -9.78
CA ARG A 26 5.83 1.29 -10.32
C ARG A 26 7.32 1.13 -10.07
N GLU A 27 7.69 0.07 -9.38
CA GLU A 27 9.08 -0.28 -9.09
C GLU A 27 9.65 -1.25 -10.13
N ALA A 28 10.98 -1.37 -10.17
CA ALA A 28 11.62 -2.36 -11.02
C ALA A 28 11.38 -3.76 -10.48
N LEU A 29 11.11 -4.70 -11.39
CA LEU A 29 11.01 -6.11 -11.03
C LEU A 29 12.38 -6.62 -10.55
N ASP A 30 12.42 -7.24 -9.36
CA ASP A 30 13.61 -7.89 -8.87
C ASP A 30 13.96 -9.11 -9.76
N SER A 31 15.22 -9.24 -10.14
CA SER A 31 15.67 -10.32 -11.01
C SER A 31 15.59 -11.72 -10.37
N ALA A 32 15.51 -11.79 -9.04
CA ALA A 32 15.38 -13.02 -8.26
C ALA A 32 13.91 -13.36 -7.91
N TYR A 33 12.94 -12.75 -8.58
CA TYR A 33 11.51 -12.91 -8.27
C TYR A 33 10.99 -14.36 -8.38
N LEU A 34 11.69 -15.25 -9.07
CA LEU A 34 11.35 -16.68 -9.16
C LEU A 34 11.93 -17.53 -8.03
N VAL A 35 12.67 -16.92 -7.10
CA VAL A 35 13.33 -17.67 -6.02
C VAL A 35 12.36 -17.88 -4.87
N HIS A 36 12.04 -19.14 -4.58
CA HIS A 36 11.26 -19.50 -3.40
C HIS A 36 12.16 -19.62 -2.17
N VAL A 37 11.78 -18.97 -1.08
CA VAL A 37 12.45 -19.02 0.22
C VAL A 37 11.65 -19.95 1.12
N LEU A 38 12.28 -21.04 1.58
CA LEU A 38 11.68 -21.99 2.50
C LEU A 38 12.27 -21.79 3.90
N GLY A 39 11.49 -21.16 4.77
CA GLY A 39 11.88 -20.92 6.18
C GLY A 39 11.95 -19.42 6.52
N THR A 40 11.90 -19.14 7.81
CA THR A 40 11.83 -17.76 8.35
C THR A 40 13.19 -17.11 8.55
N ASP A 41 14.29 -17.89 8.50
CA ASP A 41 15.63 -17.46 8.92
C ASP A 41 16.56 -17.11 7.73
N THR A 42 15.99 -16.99 6.52
CA THR A 42 16.78 -16.61 5.34
C THR A 42 16.84 -15.11 5.24
N GLU A 43 18.02 -14.55 5.45
CA GLU A 43 18.27 -13.13 5.14
C GLU A 43 18.24 -12.92 3.62
N VAL A 44 17.33 -12.09 3.16
CA VAL A 44 17.17 -11.72 1.76
C VAL A 44 17.31 -10.20 1.65
N GLU A 45 18.14 -9.75 0.74
CA GLU A 45 18.21 -8.35 0.38
C GLU A 45 17.19 -8.04 -0.72
N TYR A 46 16.44 -6.95 -0.53
CA TYR A 46 15.45 -6.46 -1.49
C TYR A 46 15.84 -5.09 -2.02
N SER A 47 15.42 -4.78 -3.23
CA SER A 47 15.70 -3.51 -3.89
C SER A 47 14.86 -2.35 -3.35
N SER A 48 13.80 -2.62 -2.59
CA SER A 48 12.93 -1.61 -1.96
C SER A 48 12.40 -2.08 -0.62
N ASP A 49 11.93 -1.15 0.21
CA ASP A 49 11.35 -1.41 1.52
C ASP A 49 10.05 -0.60 1.69
N PRO A 50 8.92 -1.26 2.00
CA PRO A 50 8.65 -2.70 1.87
C PRO A 50 8.89 -3.22 0.45
N PRO A 51 9.26 -4.51 0.27
CA PRO A 51 9.52 -5.06 -1.05
C PRO A 51 8.23 -5.24 -1.86
N THR A 52 8.32 -5.03 -3.18
CA THR A 52 7.20 -5.24 -4.12
C THR A 52 7.41 -6.39 -5.09
N SER A 53 8.59 -7.00 -5.07
CA SER A 53 8.96 -8.21 -5.81
C SER A 53 10.25 -8.79 -5.25
N GLY A 54 10.61 -9.99 -5.62
CA GLY A 54 11.86 -10.64 -5.22
C GLY A 54 11.66 -12.06 -4.68
N PRO A 55 12.67 -12.60 -3.99
CA PRO A 55 12.56 -13.91 -3.35
C PRO A 55 11.42 -13.94 -2.34
N HIS A 56 10.61 -14.99 -2.36
CA HIS A 56 9.40 -15.04 -1.56
C HIS A 56 9.07 -16.43 -1.03
N GLN A 57 8.24 -16.47 0.01
CA GLN A 57 7.62 -17.69 0.48
C GLN A 57 6.36 -17.95 -0.36
N PRO A 58 6.29 -19.08 -1.10
CA PRO A 58 5.12 -19.38 -1.91
C PRO A 58 3.91 -19.68 -1.03
N SER A 59 2.74 -19.18 -1.44
CA SER A 59 1.46 -19.40 -0.76
C SER A 59 1.53 -19.16 0.76
N PRO A 60 1.96 -17.98 1.22
CA PRO A 60 2.07 -17.71 2.65
C PRO A 60 0.70 -17.76 3.33
N PRO A 61 0.62 -18.20 4.59
CA PRO A 61 -0.62 -18.23 5.37
C PRO A 61 -0.93 -16.81 5.92
N ALA A 62 -1.19 -15.85 5.05
CA ALA A 62 -1.48 -14.47 5.40
C ALA A 62 -2.73 -14.02 4.66
N ASP A 63 -3.84 -13.84 5.38
CA ASP A 63 -5.13 -13.44 4.86
C ASP A 63 -5.83 -12.49 5.83
N GLY A 64 -6.53 -11.49 5.31
CA GLY A 64 -7.32 -10.55 6.12
C GLY A 64 -6.49 -9.61 6.98
N ALA A 65 -7.03 -9.17 8.11
CA ALA A 65 -6.33 -8.33 9.08
C ALA A 65 -5.52 -9.20 10.06
N LEU A 66 -4.27 -8.82 10.26
CA LEU A 66 -3.29 -9.52 11.10
C LEU A 66 -2.83 -8.64 12.25
N ASP A 67 -2.60 -9.25 13.42
CA ASP A 67 -2.10 -8.57 14.62
C ASP A 67 -0.56 -8.51 14.68
N GLU A 68 0.12 -9.32 13.86
CA GLU A 68 1.58 -9.48 13.87
C GLU A 68 2.19 -9.05 12.54
N PRO A 69 3.41 -8.49 12.56
CA PRO A 69 4.11 -8.10 11.34
C PRO A 69 4.50 -9.32 10.50
N LEU A 70 4.51 -9.13 9.19
CA LEU A 70 4.95 -10.14 8.22
C LEU A 70 6.44 -9.99 7.92
N THR A 71 7.15 -11.12 7.79
CA THR A 71 8.52 -11.11 7.26
C THR A 71 8.53 -10.74 5.77
N ARG A 72 9.60 -10.11 5.29
CA ARG A 72 9.68 -9.66 3.88
C ARG A 72 9.43 -10.76 2.85
N PRO A 73 9.92 -12.01 3.00
CA PRO A 73 9.57 -13.08 2.07
C PRO A 73 8.06 -13.42 2.06
N ILE A 74 7.38 -13.29 3.20
CA ILE A 74 5.92 -13.48 3.28
C ILE A 74 5.20 -12.31 2.63
N GLN A 75 5.65 -11.06 2.86
CA GLN A 75 5.10 -9.87 2.21
C GLN A 75 5.08 -10.05 0.68
N VAL A 76 6.23 -10.41 0.09
CA VAL A 76 6.32 -10.63 -1.36
C VAL A 76 5.47 -11.82 -1.83
N GLY A 77 5.36 -12.89 -1.04
CA GLY A 77 4.49 -14.03 -1.36
C GLY A 77 3.00 -13.67 -1.37
N VAL A 78 2.56 -12.70 -0.56
CA VAL A 78 1.20 -12.13 -0.63
C VAL A 78 1.00 -11.44 -1.99
N LEU A 79 1.97 -10.63 -2.42
CA LEU A 79 1.88 -9.90 -3.68
C LEU A 79 1.98 -10.83 -4.91
N GLU A 80 2.75 -11.90 -4.80
CA GLU A 80 2.89 -12.90 -5.87
C GLU A 80 1.56 -13.59 -6.20
N ARG A 81 0.69 -13.77 -5.19
CA ARG A 81 -0.69 -14.27 -5.41
C ARG A 81 -1.61 -13.28 -6.13
N GLY A 82 -1.17 -12.05 -6.33
CA GLY A 82 -2.00 -10.95 -6.84
C GLY A 82 -2.73 -10.16 -5.75
N ASP A 83 -2.48 -10.44 -4.47
CA ASP A 83 -3.11 -9.72 -3.36
C ASP A 83 -2.46 -8.34 -3.15
N VAL A 84 -3.21 -7.45 -2.53
CA VAL A 84 -2.72 -6.17 -2.01
C VAL A 84 -2.36 -6.34 -0.53
N LEU A 85 -1.20 -5.82 -0.14
CA LEU A 85 -0.78 -5.76 1.24
C LEU A 85 -0.74 -4.29 1.70
N ILE A 86 -1.56 -3.97 2.70
CA ILE A 86 -1.55 -2.67 3.37
C ILE A 86 -0.83 -2.85 4.70
N GLN A 87 0.24 -2.09 4.90
CA GLN A 87 1.02 -2.11 6.12
C GLN A 87 0.96 -0.74 6.81
N TYR A 88 0.96 -0.76 8.15
CA TYR A 88 0.91 0.47 8.94
C TYR A 88 1.90 0.44 10.10
N GLN A 89 2.42 1.62 10.48
CA GLN A 89 3.26 1.76 11.66
C GLN A 89 2.46 1.48 12.93
N PRO A 90 2.97 0.65 13.87
CA PRO A 90 2.37 0.52 15.20
C PRO A 90 2.32 1.87 15.91
N GLY A 91 1.19 2.17 16.57
CA GLY A 91 0.99 3.42 17.31
C GLY A 91 0.07 4.42 16.59
N LEU A 92 -0.52 4.05 15.46
CA LEU A 92 -1.68 4.77 14.93
C LEU A 92 -2.83 4.71 15.93
N PRO A 93 -3.74 5.72 15.96
CA PRO A 93 -4.98 5.67 16.75
C PRO A 93 -5.82 4.42 16.42
N ASP A 94 -6.51 3.87 17.43
CA ASP A 94 -7.30 2.64 17.28
C ASP A 94 -8.40 2.76 16.22
N ASP A 95 -8.98 3.94 16.05
CA ASP A 95 -9.99 4.22 15.03
C ASP A 95 -9.39 4.24 13.62
N GLU A 96 -8.17 4.73 13.45
CA GLU A 96 -7.45 4.67 12.17
C GLU A 96 -7.05 3.23 11.82
N VAL A 97 -6.59 2.44 12.79
CA VAL A 97 -6.30 1.02 12.59
C VAL A 97 -7.57 0.27 12.17
N ALA A 98 -8.70 0.54 12.83
CA ALA A 98 -9.99 -0.08 12.47
C ALA A 98 -10.44 0.28 11.04
N GLU A 99 -10.15 1.51 10.56
CA GLU A 99 -10.41 1.88 9.16
C GLU A 99 -9.56 1.07 8.18
N LEU A 100 -8.27 0.83 8.50
CA LEU A 100 -7.40 -0.01 7.68
C LEU A 100 -7.86 -1.47 7.68
N GLU A 101 -8.17 -2.02 8.85
CA GLU A 101 -8.67 -3.40 9.01
C GLU A 101 -9.98 -3.63 8.27
N ALA A 102 -10.84 -2.61 8.16
CA ALA A 102 -12.07 -2.68 7.39
C ALA A 102 -11.85 -2.85 5.87
N LEU A 103 -10.65 -2.55 5.36
CA LEU A 103 -10.26 -2.80 3.97
C LEU A 103 -9.82 -4.25 3.74
N ALA A 104 -9.50 -4.98 4.81
CA ALA A 104 -9.05 -6.37 4.73
C ALA A 104 -10.17 -7.28 4.24
N GLY A 105 -9.80 -8.27 3.42
CA GLY A 105 -10.76 -9.22 2.87
C GLY A 105 -10.16 -10.10 1.79
N ASP A 106 -10.98 -10.58 0.89
CA ASP A 106 -10.54 -11.40 -0.23
C ASP A 106 -9.54 -10.63 -1.12
N GLY A 107 -8.31 -11.11 -1.20
CA GLY A 107 -7.23 -10.46 -1.94
C GLY A 107 -6.65 -9.19 -1.29
N VAL A 108 -6.97 -8.89 -0.03
CA VAL A 108 -6.41 -7.75 0.71
C VAL A 108 -5.96 -8.16 2.10
N VAL A 109 -4.67 -8.04 2.36
CA VAL A 109 -4.06 -8.29 3.67
C VAL A 109 -3.70 -6.96 4.33
N VAL A 110 -4.01 -6.81 5.61
CA VAL A 110 -3.64 -5.65 6.43
C VAL A 110 -2.80 -6.12 7.61
N ALA A 111 -1.64 -5.52 7.84
CA ALA A 111 -0.73 -5.94 8.91
C ALA A 111 0.06 -4.76 9.48
N PRO A 112 0.41 -4.79 10.79
CA PRO A 112 1.38 -3.84 11.34
C PRO A 112 2.77 -4.10 10.75
N ASN A 113 3.57 -3.04 10.63
CA ASN A 113 4.98 -3.14 10.28
C ASN A 113 5.79 -2.05 11.00
N PRO A 114 6.59 -2.39 12.02
CA PRO A 114 7.36 -1.42 12.79
C PRO A 114 8.56 -0.84 12.03
N ASP A 115 8.93 -1.41 10.88
CA ASP A 115 10.10 -1.00 10.10
C ASP A 115 9.74 0.01 8.99
N LEU A 116 8.46 0.43 8.90
CA LEU A 116 8.03 1.42 7.91
C LEU A 116 8.60 2.82 8.22
N ASP A 117 9.06 3.52 7.19
CA ASP A 117 9.40 4.94 7.26
C ASP A 117 8.14 5.84 7.21
N ASP A 118 7.13 5.43 6.44
CA ASP A 118 5.85 6.14 6.28
C ASP A 118 4.76 5.53 7.18
N PRO A 119 3.78 6.31 7.66
CA PRO A 119 2.70 5.83 8.52
C PRO A 119 1.91 4.66 7.93
N VAL A 120 1.62 4.70 6.63
CA VAL A 120 0.90 3.64 5.90
C VAL A 120 1.53 3.43 4.53
N VAL A 121 1.74 2.17 4.15
CA VAL A 121 2.22 1.79 2.82
C VAL A 121 1.35 0.66 2.26
N ALA A 122 0.82 0.88 1.06
CA ALA A 122 0.14 -0.16 0.29
C ALA A 122 1.07 -0.68 -0.81
N THR A 123 1.19 -2.00 -0.91
CA THR A 123 1.98 -2.69 -1.94
C THR A 123 1.12 -3.69 -2.71
N ALA A 124 1.43 -3.84 -3.98
CA ALA A 124 0.98 -4.89 -4.88
C ALA A 124 2.17 -5.29 -5.76
N TRP A 125 2.05 -6.31 -6.58
CA TRP A 125 3.17 -6.74 -7.41
C TRP A 125 3.76 -5.59 -8.25
N VAL A 126 5.04 -5.26 -8.00
CA VAL A 126 5.82 -4.15 -8.57
C VAL A 126 5.17 -2.75 -8.41
N HIS A 127 4.22 -2.58 -7.51
CA HIS A 127 3.59 -1.28 -7.26
C HIS A 127 3.57 -0.95 -5.77
N LYS A 128 3.73 0.34 -5.47
CA LYS A 128 3.74 0.87 -4.10
C LYS A 128 3.02 2.21 -4.05
N ARG A 129 2.33 2.48 -2.95
CA ARG A 129 1.77 3.77 -2.59
C ARG A 129 2.07 4.05 -1.14
N THR A 130 2.62 5.22 -0.82
CA THR A 130 2.88 5.67 0.56
C THR A 130 1.88 6.74 0.96
N CYS A 131 1.55 6.78 2.24
CA CYS A 131 0.59 7.72 2.80
C CYS A 131 1.13 8.30 4.11
N ASP A 132 1.04 9.63 4.26
CA ASP A 132 1.42 10.35 5.48
C ASP A 132 0.38 10.22 6.61
N ALA A 133 -0.82 9.74 6.29
CA ALA A 133 -1.91 9.43 7.20
C ALA A 133 -2.86 8.42 6.56
N VAL A 134 -3.79 7.88 7.34
CA VAL A 134 -4.82 6.98 6.82
C VAL A 134 -5.74 7.72 5.85
N ASP A 135 -5.89 7.21 4.65
CA ASP A 135 -6.80 7.67 3.61
C ASP A 135 -7.46 6.44 2.98
N ALA A 136 -8.53 5.98 3.59
CA ALA A 136 -9.23 4.77 3.17
C ALA A 136 -9.71 4.84 1.71
N ALA A 137 -10.10 6.02 1.21
CA ALA A 137 -10.54 6.18 -0.18
C ALA A 137 -9.39 6.02 -1.18
N ALA A 138 -8.22 6.59 -0.86
CA ALA A 138 -7.03 6.44 -1.67
C ALA A 138 -6.50 4.99 -1.65
N LEU A 139 -6.56 4.33 -0.50
CA LEU A 139 -6.17 2.91 -0.36
C LEU A 139 -7.15 2.00 -1.11
N GLN A 140 -8.46 2.25 -1.03
CA GLN A 140 -9.46 1.52 -1.82
C GLN A 140 -9.20 1.68 -3.33
N SER A 141 -8.88 2.89 -3.80
CA SER A 141 -8.50 3.12 -5.21
C SER A 141 -7.27 2.29 -5.61
N PHE A 142 -6.27 2.18 -4.72
CA PHE A 142 -5.10 1.32 -4.96
C PHE A 142 -5.49 -0.17 -5.08
N ILE A 143 -6.36 -0.66 -4.18
CA ILE A 143 -6.88 -2.02 -4.21
C ILE A 143 -7.60 -2.28 -5.55
N ASP A 144 -8.49 -1.38 -5.95
CA ASP A 144 -9.29 -1.52 -7.18
C ASP A 144 -8.42 -1.51 -8.45
N GLU A 145 -7.31 -0.74 -8.43
CA GLU A 145 -6.41 -0.62 -9.57
C GLU A 145 -5.37 -1.74 -9.67
N ARG A 146 -4.97 -2.33 -8.54
CA ARG A 146 -3.80 -3.23 -8.46
C ARG A 146 -4.10 -4.63 -7.92
N GLY A 147 -5.25 -4.82 -7.27
CA GLY A 147 -5.67 -6.14 -6.81
C GLY A 147 -5.90 -7.11 -7.96
N GLY A 148 -5.58 -8.38 -7.75
CA GLY A 148 -5.70 -9.43 -8.75
C GLY A 148 -4.63 -9.42 -9.83
N GLN A 149 -3.53 -8.67 -9.68
CA GLN A 149 -2.46 -8.56 -10.65
C GLN A 149 -1.15 -9.14 -10.09
N GLY A 150 -0.97 -10.44 -10.24
CA GLY A 150 0.27 -11.14 -9.92
C GLY A 150 1.24 -11.23 -11.11
N PRO A 151 2.41 -11.89 -10.94
CA PRO A 151 3.40 -12.06 -12.01
C PRO A 151 2.95 -12.97 -13.14
N GLU A 152 1.90 -13.73 -12.96
CA GLU A 152 1.40 -14.74 -13.91
C GLU A 152 0.13 -14.29 -14.67
N ASP A 153 -0.31 -13.04 -14.47
CA ASP A 153 -1.49 -12.46 -15.13
C ASP A 153 -1.19 -11.77 -16.47
#